data_0db11f8d6264a0ebd8855226b0e20abc
#
_entry.id   0db11f8d6264a0ebd8855226b0e20abc
#
_cell.length_a   1.000
_cell.length_b   1.000
_cell.length_c   1.000
_cell.angle_alpha   90.00
_cell.angle_beta   90.00
_cell.angle_gamma   90.00
#
_symmetry.space_group_name_H-M   'P 1'
#
loop_
_entity.id
_entity.type
_entity.pdbx_description
1 polymer ?
#
loop_
_entity_poly.entity_id
_entity_poly.type
_entity_poly.pdbx_seq_one_letter_code
_entity_poly.pdbx_strand_id
1 'polypeptide(L)'
;MAYPRQPLFAPNGAVATSQPLAAAAGLAVLPRGGNAVDAALATAIALTVVQPPSNDIGGDLFAIVWDGERLHGLNASGRSPAALTREVVLTATAGRAPAAVD
;
A
#
# COMPACT_ATOMS: atom_id res chain seq x y z
N MET A 1 -11.72 25.01 -12.95
CA MET A 1 -10.49 25.26 -13.73
C MET A 1 -9.44 24.24 -13.27
N ALA A 2 -9.11 23.24 -14.07
CA ALA A 2 -8.07 22.27 -13.71
C ALA A 2 -6.71 22.88 -14.05
N TYR A 3 -5.90 23.17 -13.05
CA TYR A 3 -4.50 23.54 -13.31
C TYR A 3 -3.77 22.32 -13.86
N PRO A 4 -3.09 22.41 -14.99
CA PRO A 4 -2.27 21.32 -15.50
C PRO A 4 -1.17 21.05 -14.47
N ARG A 5 -1.17 19.81 -13.92
CA ARG A 5 -0.09 19.40 -13.02
C ARG A 5 1.19 19.28 -13.82
N GLN A 6 2.19 20.08 -13.47
CA GLN A 6 3.50 19.96 -14.08
C GLN A 6 4.17 18.65 -13.61
N PRO A 7 4.83 17.92 -14.52
CA PRO A 7 5.61 16.75 -14.12
C PRO A 7 6.75 17.17 -13.18
N LEU A 8 6.95 16.41 -12.12
CA LEU A 8 8.05 16.59 -11.21
C LEU A 8 9.23 15.70 -11.64
N PHE A 9 10.39 16.31 -11.85
CA PHE A 9 11.65 15.61 -12.11
C PHE A 9 12.51 15.65 -10.87
N ALA A 10 12.79 14.47 -10.29
CA ALA A 10 13.56 14.33 -9.06
C ALA A 10 14.78 13.42 -9.31
N PRO A 11 16.00 13.98 -9.50
CA PRO A 11 17.19 13.22 -9.87
C PRO A 11 17.66 12.26 -8.76
N ASN A 12 17.34 12.55 -7.50
CA ASN A 12 17.80 11.79 -6.35
C ASN A 12 16.72 10.88 -5.72
N GLY A 13 15.56 10.80 -6.35
CA GLY A 13 14.44 10.00 -5.89
C GLY A 13 13.21 10.82 -5.55
N ALA A 14 12.08 10.16 -5.51
CA ALA A 14 10.78 10.74 -5.17
C ALA A 14 9.93 9.74 -4.39
N VAL A 15 9.04 10.26 -3.55
CA VAL A 15 8.01 9.49 -2.86
C VAL A 15 6.65 10.11 -3.18
N ALA A 16 5.70 9.28 -3.60
CA ALA A 16 4.32 9.68 -3.84
C ALA A 16 3.38 8.82 -3.00
N THR A 17 2.52 9.45 -2.23
CA THR A 17 1.51 8.81 -1.38
C THR A 17 0.36 9.77 -1.11
N SER A 18 -0.73 9.27 -0.56
CA SER A 18 -1.95 10.04 -0.27
C SER A 18 -1.82 11.01 0.91
N GLN A 19 -0.77 10.84 1.77
CA GLN A 19 -0.64 11.60 3.02
C GLN A 19 0.74 12.25 3.13
N PRO A 20 0.83 13.60 3.30
CA PRO A 20 2.10 14.34 3.29
C PRO A 20 3.10 13.92 4.36
N LEU A 21 2.64 13.56 5.58
CA LEU A 21 3.54 13.11 6.65
C LEU A 21 4.18 11.76 6.34
N ALA A 22 3.43 10.87 5.69
CA ALA A 22 3.96 9.60 5.22
C ALA A 22 4.98 9.80 4.08
N ALA A 23 4.73 10.75 3.16
CA ALA A 23 5.69 11.12 2.14
C ALA A 23 7.00 11.65 2.77
N ALA A 24 6.90 12.50 3.80
CA ALA A 24 8.05 13.04 4.52
C ALA A 24 8.85 11.91 5.22
N ALA A 25 8.18 10.92 5.81
CA ALA A 25 8.85 9.77 6.42
C ALA A 25 9.66 8.96 5.39
N GLY A 26 9.09 8.68 4.22
CA GLY A 26 9.80 7.99 3.13
C GLY A 26 10.96 8.81 2.57
N LEU A 27 10.75 10.11 2.34
CA LEU A 27 11.81 11.01 1.85
C LEU A 27 12.98 11.12 2.83
N ALA A 28 12.75 11.05 4.14
CA ALA A 28 13.81 11.13 5.14
C ALA A 28 14.77 9.94 5.12
N VAL A 29 14.38 8.83 4.49
CA VAL A 29 15.19 7.61 4.38
C VAL A 29 16.25 7.74 3.28
N LEU A 30 15.91 8.36 2.15
CA LEU A 30 16.78 8.44 0.97
C LEU A 30 18.13 9.11 1.24
N PRO A 31 18.22 10.31 1.87
CA PRO A 31 19.51 10.95 2.14
C PRO A 31 20.36 10.23 3.20
N ARG A 32 19.77 9.29 3.94
CA ARG A 32 20.49 8.43 4.91
C ARG A 32 21.09 7.18 4.28
N GLY A 33 20.98 7.04 2.95
CA GLY A 33 21.49 5.90 2.20
C GLY A 33 20.49 4.75 2.03
N GLY A 34 19.23 4.95 2.41
CA GLY A 34 18.16 4.01 2.13
C GLY A 34 17.81 3.98 0.64
N ASN A 35 17.37 2.85 0.15
CA ASN A 35 16.91 2.66 -1.22
C ASN A 35 15.39 2.94 -1.38
N ALA A 36 14.86 2.74 -2.59
CA ALA A 36 13.45 2.96 -2.88
C ALA A 36 12.51 2.03 -2.07
N VAL A 37 12.94 0.82 -1.76
CA VAL A 37 12.16 -0.13 -0.94
C VAL A 37 12.13 0.33 0.50
N ASP A 38 13.26 0.78 1.04
CA ASP A 38 13.33 1.34 2.41
C ASP A 38 12.40 2.56 2.54
N ALA A 39 12.42 3.45 1.54
CA ALA A 39 11.55 4.63 1.51
C ALA A 39 10.05 4.24 1.40
N ALA A 40 9.72 3.26 0.57
CA ALA A 40 8.35 2.75 0.44
C ALA A 40 7.85 2.11 1.74
N LEU A 41 8.69 1.32 2.41
CA LEU A 41 8.36 0.71 3.70
C LEU A 41 8.15 1.77 4.79
N ALA A 42 9.05 2.75 4.89
CA ALA A 42 8.90 3.84 5.85
C ALA A 42 7.59 4.63 5.62
N THR A 43 7.24 4.87 4.35
CA THR A 43 5.97 5.51 3.96
C THR A 43 4.77 4.66 4.37
N ALA A 44 4.79 3.35 4.05
CA ALA A 44 3.69 2.43 4.36
C ALA A 44 3.47 2.29 5.88
N ILE A 45 4.56 2.17 6.66
CA ILE A 45 4.48 2.12 8.12
C ILE A 45 3.89 3.43 8.68
N ALA A 46 4.32 4.59 8.18
CA ALA A 46 3.76 5.86 8.60
C ALA A 46 2.25 5.98 8.30
N LEU A 47 1.80 5.45 7.16
CA LEU A 47 0.38 5.45 6.77
C LEU A 47 -0.51 4.72 7.77
N THR A 48 -0.02 3.67 8.44
CA THR A 48 -0.82 2.95 9.45
C THR A 48 -1.19 3.84 10.65
N VAL A 49 -0.43 4.91 10.88
CA VAL A 49 -0.68 5.89 11.96
C VAL A 49 -1.42 7.13 11.45
N VAL A 50 -0.99 7.67 10.30
CA VAL A 50 -1.51 8.95 9.82
C VAL A 50 -2.72 8.82 8.89
N GLN A 51 -3.02 7.62 8.42
CA GLN A 51 -4.19 7.30 7.59
C GLN A 51 -4.76 5.90 7.93
N PRO A 52 -5.14 5.66 9.20
CA PRO A 52 -5.55 4.35 9.67
C PRO A 52 -6.80 3.76 8.98
N PRO A 53 -7.77 4.55 8.45
CA PRO A 53 -8.95 3.96 7.82
C PRO A 53 -8.67 3.10 6.58
N SER A 54 -7.50 3.28 5.96
CA SER A 54 -7.12 2.59 4.71
C SER A 54 -5.83 1.78 4.85
N ASN A 55 -5.23 1.76 6.04
CA ASN A 55 -3.93 1.11 6.26
C ASN A 55 -3.84 0.58 7.68
N ASP A 56 -3.47 -0.67 7.84
CA ASP A 56 -3.25 -1.27 9.15
C ASP A 56 -2.02 -2.19 9.16
N ILE A 57 -1.60 -2.58 10.37
CA ILE A 57 -0.52 -3.55 10.55
C ILE A 57 -1.11 -4.94 10.38
N GLY A 58 -0.54 -5.74 9.45
CA GLY A 58 -1.01 -7.08 9.15
C GLY A 58 -2.12 -7.15 8.11
N GLY A 59 -2.47 -6.03 7.48
CA GLY A 59 -3.36 -5.98 6.33
C GLY A 59 -2.69 -6.45 5.04
N ASP A 60 -3.42 -6.34 3.94
CA ASP A 60 -2.96 -6.74 2.63
C ASP A 60 -1.80 -5.88 2.14
N LEU A 61 -0.83 -6.51 1.48
CA LEU A 61 0.27 -5.82 0.82
C LEU A 61 0.46 -6.34 -0.60
N PHE A 62 0.53 -5.41 -1.55
CA PHE A 62 0.95 -5.70 -2.92
C PHE A 62 2.13 -4.81 -3.27
N ALA A 63 3.16 -5.38 -3.88
CA ALA A 63 4.33 -4.62 -4.28
C ALA A 63 4.82 -5.03 -5.66
N ILE A 64 5.32 -4.05 -6.41
CA ILE A 64 6.08 -4.23 -7.65
C ILE A 64 7.37 -3.46 -7.49
N VAL A 65 8.50 -4.15 -7.63
CA VAL A 65 9.83 -3.60 -7.43
C VAL A 65 10.69 -3.87 -8.66
N TRP A 66 11.31 -2.84 -9.22
CA TRP A 66 12.35 -2.94 -10.21
C TRP A 66 13.71 -2.78 -9.52
N ASP A 67 14.58 -3.80 -9.61
CA ASP A 67 15.89 -3.80 -8.94
C ASP A 67 17.05 -3.29 -9.84
N GLY A 68 16.72 -2.85 -11.05
CA GLY A 68 17.69 -2.44 -12.06
C GLY A 68 17.89 -3.48 -13.17
N GLU A 69 17.53 -4.73 -12.92
CA GLU A 69 17.69 -5.84 -13.86
C GLU A 69 16.36 -6.55 -14.13
N ARG A 70 15.53 -6.70 -13.09
CA ARG A 70 14.33 -7.53 -13.12
C ARG A 70 13.20 -6.92 -12.33
N LEU A 71 11.97 -7.19 -12.77
CA LEU A 71 10.75 -6.82 -12.08
C LEU A 71 10.35 -7.92 -11.09
N HIS A 72 10.16 -7.55 -9.84
CA HIS A 72 9.68 -8.43 -8.78
C HIS A 72 8.25 -8.05 -8.40
N GLY A 73 7.39 -9.06 -8.24
CA GLY A 73 6.03 -8.90 -7.76
C GLY A 73 5.83 -9.61 -6.44
N LEU A 74 5.14 -8.96 -5.50
CA LEU A 74 4.72 -9.54 -4.24
C LEU A 74 3.20 -9.41 -4.12
N ASN A 75 2.55 -10.53 -3.85
CA ASN A 75 1.16 -10.57 -3.42
C ASN A 75 1.11 -11.16 -2.00
N ALA A 76 0.83 -10.33 -1.03
CA ALA A 76 0.69 -10.68 0.38
C ALA A 76 -0.71 -10.30 0.89
N SER A 77 -1.75 -10.66 0.13
CA SER A 77 -3.15 -10.48 0.55
C SER A 77 -3.56 -11.34 1.75
N GLY A 78 -2.70 -12.28 2.14
CA GLY A 78 -2.99 -13.20 3.24
C GLY A 78 -3.98 -14.29 2.86
N ARG A 79 -4.34 -15.09 3.85
CA ARG A 79 -5.32 -16.16 3.72
C ARG A 79 -6.55 -15.85 4.54
N SER A 80 -7.72 -16.24 4.06
CA SER A 80 -8.92 -16.22 4.89
C SER A 80 -8.75 -17.12 6.13
N PRO A 81 -9.40 -16.81 7.26
CA PRO A 81 -9.44 -17.70 8.42
C PRO A 81 -9.89 -19.12 8.03
N ALA A 82 -9.22 -20.13 8.57
CA ALA A 82 -9.54 -21.54 8.26
C ALA A 82 -11.00 -21.90 8.55
N ALA A 83 -11.61 -21.25 9.54
CA ALA A 83 -13.01 -21.46 9.91
C ALA A 83 -13.99 -20.74 8.95
N LEU A 84 -13.52 -19.83 8.10
CA LEU A 84 -14.35 -19.10 7.13
C LEU A 84 -14.53 -19.95 5.86
N THR A 85 -15.33 -21.00 5.96
CA THR A 85 -15.65 -21.87 4.81
C THR A 85 -16.73 -21.24 3.93
N ARG A 86 -16.83 -21.71 2.67
CA ARG A 86 -17.89 -21.29 1.75
C ARG A 86 -19.29 -21.48 2.37
N GLU A 87 -19.51 -22.56 3.11
CA GLU A 87 -20.79 -22.84 3.78
C GLU A 87 -21.11 -21.81 4.85
N VAL A 88 -20.13 -21.43 5.69
CA VAL A 88 -20.30 -20.39 6.70
C VAL A 88 -20.69 -19.08 6.06
N VAL A 89 -20.04 -18.69 4.98
CA VAL A 89 -20.34 -17.44 4.26
C VAL A 89 -21.73 -17.49 3.65
N LEU A 90 -22.10 -18.58 2.96
CA LEU A 90 -23.43 -18.73 2.34
C LEU A 90 -24.55 -18.73 3.38
N THR A 91 -24.34 -19.34 4.55
CA THR A 91 -25.31 -19.33 5.65
C THR A 91 -25.46 -17.93 6.25
N ALA A 92 -24.35 -17.25 6.52
CA ALA A 92 -24.36 -15.90 7.09
C ALA A 92 -24.99 -14.85 6.15
N THR A 93 -24.80 -15.01 4.86
CA THR A 93 -25.37 -14.10 3.85
C THR A 93 -26.75 -14.53 3.32
N ALA A 94 -27.33 -15.62 3.88
CA ALA A 94 -28.57 -16.23 3.40
C ALA A 94 -28.57 -16.44 1.87
N GLY A 95 -27.43 -16.84 1.31
CA GLY A 95 -27.23 -17.07 -0.12
C GLY A 95 -27.10 -15.79 -0.97
N ARG A 96 -27.11 -14.60 -0.35
CA ARG A 96 -26.82 -13.34 -1.06
C ARG A 96 -25.33 -13.18 -1.25
N ALA A 97 -24.92 -12.73 -2.44
CA ALA A 97 -23.56 -12.25 -2.61
C ALA A 97 -23.30 -11.06 -1.65
N PRO A 98 -22.10 -10.95 -1.04
CA PRO A 98 -21.75 -9.75 -0.27
C PRO A 98 -21.99 -8.53 -1.16
N ALA A 99 -22.64 -7.49 -0.60
CA ALA A 99 -22.76 -6.22 -1.31
C ALA A 99 -21.36 -5.70 -1.64
N ALA A 100 -21.16 -5.29 -2.89
CA ALA A 100 -19.94 -4.58 -3.24
C ALA A 100 -19.87 -3.34 -2.35
N VAL A 101 -18.76 -3.18 -1.65
CA VAL A 101 -18.48 -1.96 -0.90
C VAL A 101 -17.90 -0.98 -1.92
N ASP A 102 -18.68 0.04 -2.24
CA ASP A 102 -18.26 1.16 -3.10
C ASP A 102 -17.19 2.02 -2.39
#